data_f92eaa6a80b028272f68a0191d23148f
#
_entry.id   f92eaa6a80b028272f68a0191d23148f
#
_cell.length_a   1.000
_cell.length_b   1.000
_cell.length_c   1.000
_cell.angle_alpha   90.00
_cell.angle_beta   90.00
_cell.angle_gamma   90.00
#
_symmetry.space_group_name_H-M   'P 1'
#
loop_
_entity.id
_entity.type
_entity.pdbx_description
1 polymer ?
#
loop_
_entity_poly.entity_id
_entity_poly.type
_entity_poly.pdbx_seq_one_letter_code
_entity_poly.pdbx_strand_id
1 'polypeptide(L)'
;WIGLPPLLFVKDRWMWVYCVEGRSMTPTLNPQESFIDRCFRDFVLVHRNPELRKGDIVLLRDPGTNELIVKRLIAQEHEVVRTPNTGHLFVPEGHCWVEGDNGKLSVDSRAFGPVPAGLLEGLVLSVVWPIWRARWLEEDGPESPPLLTETGEDRMRVMVTSHLAPGTAIEEDEDDE
;
A
#
# COMPACT_ATOMS: atom_id res chain seq x y z
N TRP A 1 22.10 15.19 -17.75
CA TRP A 1 21.47 16.43 -17.24
C TRP A 1 21.05 16.17 -15.82
N ILE A 2 21.83 16.69 -14.89
CA ILE A 2 21.59 16.62 -13.45
C ILE A 2 20.52 17.65 -13.17
N GLY A 3 19.27 17.22 -12.98
CA GLY A 3 18.21 18.08 -12.49
C GLY A 3 18.56 18.54 -11.08
N LEU A 4 18.89 19.80 -10.91
CA LEU A 4 19.03 20.43 -9.60
C LEU A 4 17.72 20.22 -8.82
N PRO A 5 17.76 19.60 -7.63
CA PRO A 5 16.60 19.65 -6.74
C PRO A 5 16.37 21.12 -6.39
N PRO A 6 15.14 21.64 -6.51
CA PRO A 6 14.84 22.97 -6.01
C PRO A 6 15.01 22.95 -4.48
N LEU A 7 16.01 23.70 -4.03
CA LEU A 7 16.39 23.85 -2.64
C LEU A 7 15.34 24.71 -1.93
N LEU A 8 14.23 24.13 -1.54
CA LEU A 8 13.38 24.71 -0.50
C LEU A 8 13.87 24.17 0.85
N PHE A 9 14.83 24.90 1.43
CA PHE A 9 15.24 24.74 2.80
C PHE A 9 14.08 25.19 3.69
N VAL A 10 13.12 24.31 3.96
CA VAL A 10 12.18 24.49 5.05
C VAL A 10 12.89 24.03 6.33
N LYS A 11 12.66 24.75 7.42
CA LYS A 11 13.33 24.75 8.73
C LYS A 11 13.48 23.39 9.43
N ASP A 12 12.86 22.36 8.88
CA ASP A 12 12.98 20.97 9.29
C ASP A 12 13.67 20.16 8.20
N ARG A 13 14.84 19.61 8.51
CA ARG A 13 15.72 18.81 7.64
C ARG A 13 15.08 17.55 7.03
N TRP A 14 13.77 17.40 7.07
CA TRP A 14 13.04 16.17 6.83
C TRP A 14 12.07 16.23 5.65
N MET A 15 12.05 17.34 4.91
CA MET A 15 11.16 17.49 3.75
C MET A 15 11.93 17.54 2.44
N TRP A 16 11.46 16.79 1.46
CA TRP A 16 12.06 16.68 0.12
C TRP A 16 10.99 16.77 -0.94
N VAL A 17 11.34 17.28 -2.12
CA VAL A 17 10.45 17.33 -3.27
C VAL A 17 10.91 16.32 -4.30
N TYR A 18 10.00 15.45 -4.73
CA TYR A 18 10.25 14.44 -5.74
C TYR A 18 9.31 14.62 -6.95
N CYS A 19 9.83 14.36 -8.15
CA CYS A 19 9.02 14.26 -9.36
C CYS A 19 8.45 12.84 -9.45
N VAL A 20 7.13 12.74 -9.54
CA VAL A 20 6.45 11.44 -9.67
C VAL A 20 6.45 11.03 -11.14
N GLU A 21 7.02 9.88 -11.42
CA GLU A 21 7.00 9.26 -12.73
C GLU A 21 6.04 8.07 -12.76
N GLY A 22 5.51 7.80 -13.96
CA GLY A 22 4.61 6.67 -14.16
C GLY A 22 3.15 6.96 -13.83
N ARG A 23 2.34 5.91 -13.90
CA ARG A 23 0.87 5.95 -13.86
C ARG A 23 0.28 5.03 -12.80
N SER A 24 1.09 4.44 -11.96
CA SER A 24 0.66 3.47 -10.94
C SER A 24 -0.24 4.08 -9.86
N MET A 25 -0.17 5.41 -9.67
CA MET A 25 -0.95 6.15 -8.69
C MET A 25 -2.05 7.02 -9.32
N THR A 26 -2.37 6.83 -10.61
CA THR A 26 -3.51 7.51 -11.22
C THR A 26 -4.83 6.96 -10.67
N PRO A 27 -5.88 7.79 -10.44
CA PRO A 27 -5.95 9.22 -10.73
C PRO A 27 -5.35 10.14 -9.67
N THR A 28 -4.96 9.63 -8.51
CA THR A 28 -4.50 10.43 -7.36
C THR A 28 -3.28 11.27 -7.71
N LEU A 29 -2.30 10.69 -8.40
CA LEU A 29 -1.12 11.39 -8.91
C LEU A 29 -1.02 11.19 -10.42
N ASN A 30 -0.49 12.19 -11.11
CA ASN A 30 -0.35 12.21 -12.57
C ASN A 30 -1.67 11.89 -13.30
N PRO A 31 -2.81 12.55 -12.99
CA PRO A 31 -4.04 12.34 -13.70
C PRO A 31 -3.83 12.64 -15.20
N GLN A 32 -4.50 11.88 -16.06
CA GLN A 32 -4.35 11.99 -17.52
C GLN A 32 -5.66 12.41 -18.20
N GLU A 33 -6.45 13.18 -17.51
CA GLU A 33 -7.78 13.57 -17.94
C GLU A 33 -7.75 14.56 -19.12
N SER A 34 -6.76 15.46 -19.11
CA SER A 34 -6.60 16.46 -20.17
C SER A 34 -5.26 16.33 -20.90
N PHE A 35 -5.15 17.02 -22.06
CA PHE A 35 -3.88 17.13 -22.77
C PHE A 35 -2.82 17.84 -21.92
N ILE A 36 -3.21 18.86 -21.15
CA ILE A 36 -2.33 19.61 -20.26
C ILE A 36 -1.79 18.69 -19.15
N ASP A 37 -2.62 17.84 -18.57
CA ASP A 37 -2.22 16.89 -17.51
C ASP A 37 -1.17 15.90 -18.00
N ARG A 38 -1.19 15.53 -19.27
CA ARG A 38 -0.19 14.64 -19.87
C ARG A 38 1.17 15.30 -20.08
N CYS A 39 1.20 16.64 -20.19
CA CYS A 39 2.43 17.40 -20.39
C CYS A 39 3.18 17.69 -19.09
N PHE A 40 2.50 17.65 -17.95
CA PHE A 40 3.08 18.02 -16.66
C PHE A 40 3.02 16.83 -15.67
N ARG A 41 4.16 16.55 -15.05
CA ARG A 41 4.28 15.58 -13.97
C ARG A 41 4.03 16.25 -12.63
N ASP A 42 3.55 15.48 -11.68
CA ASP A 42 3.37 15.94 -10.31
C ASP A 42 4.70 15.95 -9.57
N PHE A 43 4.97 17.04 -8.89
CA PHE A 43 6.02 17.13 -7.89
C PHE A 43 5.35 17.06 -6.52
N VAL A 44 5.86 16.19 -5.68
CA VAL A 44 5.28 15.92 -4.38
C VAL A 44 6.25 16.28 -3.27
N LEU A 45 5.68 16.81 -2.18
CA LEU A 45 6.41 17.06 -0.94
C LEU A 45 6.37 15.80 -0.09
N VAL A 46 7.54 15.31 0.31
CA VAL A 46 7.71 14.12 1.11
C VAL A 46 8.32 14.46 2.46
N HIS A 47 7.68 14.00 3.53
CA HIS A 47 8.21 14.05 4.90
C HIS A 47 8.90 12.73 5.23
N ARG A 48 10.18 12.80 5.59
CA ARG A 48 10.96 11.63 6.01
C ARG A 48 10.70 11.32 7.48
N ASN A 49 10.65 10.04 7.81
CA ASN A 49 10.48 9.52 9.16
C ASN A 49 9.20 9.96 9.90
N PRO A 50 8.01 9.98 9.25
CA PRO A 50 6.74 10.21 9.92
C PRO A 50 6.25 8.93 10.59
N GLU A 51 5.27 9.07 11.49
CA GLU A 51 4.38 7.94 11.79
C GLU A 51 3.50 7.68 10.57
N LEU A 52 3.62 6.50 10.00
CA LEU A 52 2.82 6.09 8.84
C LEU A 52 1.54 5.41 9.29
N ARG A 53 0.45 5.74 8.60
CA ARG A 53 -0.87 5.19 8.86
C ARG A 53 -1.42 4.51 7.63
N LYS A 54 -2.35 3.62 7.81
CA LYS A 54 -3.10 3.00 6.74
C LYS A 54 -3.84 4.06 5.91
N GLY A 55 -3.74 3.96 4.59
CA GLY A 55 -4.26 4.96 3.66
C GLY A 55 -3.21 5.96 3.17
N ASP A 56 -2.12 6.14 3.88
CA ASP A 56 -1.05 7.06 3.52
C ASP A 56 -0.43 6.72 2.17
N ILE A 57 -0.08 7.77 1.43
CA ILE A 57 0.74 7.63 0.22
C ILE A 57 2.21 7.70 0.65
N VAL A 58 2.94 6.64 0.37
CA VAL A 58 4.32 6.48 0.84
C VAL A 58 5.31 6.43 -0.31
N LEU A 59 6.48 7.02 -0.09
CA LEU A 59 7.67 6.84 -0.91
C LEU A 59 8.44 5.66 -0.35
N LEU A 60 8.78 4.69 -1.18
CA LEU A 60 9.53 3.50 -0.78
C LEU A 60 10.51 3.06 -1.86
N ARG A 61 11.45 2.19 -1.48
CA ARG A 61 12.33 1.49 -2.43
C ARG A 61 11.66 0.22 -2.91
N ASP A 62 11.64 0.04 -4.21
CA ASP A 62 11.20 -1.21 -4.84
C ASP A 62 12.13 -2.36 -4.41
N PRO A 63 11.59 -3.46 -3.86
CA PRO A 63 12.42 -4.57 -3.36
C PRO A 63 13.20 -5.29 -4.47
N GLY A 64 12.77 -5.19 -5.72
CA GLY A 64 13.43 -5.85 -6.85
C GLY A 64 14.47 -4.97 -7.55
N THR A 65 14.13 -3.69 -7.78
CA THR A 65 14.99 -2.76 -8.58
C THR A 65 15.75 -1.76 -7.72
N ASN A 66 15.38 -1.60 -6.44
CA ASN A 66 15.90 -0.58 -5.52
C ASN A 66 15.61 0.87 -5.99
N GLU A 67 14.73 1.07 -6.95
CA GLU A 67 14.28 2.38 -7.40
C GLU A 67 13.26 2.96 -6.42
N LEU A 68 13.18 4.30 -6.39
CA LEU A 68 12.17 4.99 -5.59
C LEU A 68 10.82 4.94 -6.31
N ILE A 69 9.83 4.42 -5.63
CA ILE A 69 8.46 4.31 -6.13
C ILE A 69 7.48 4.91 -5.11
N VAL A 70 6.33 5.34 -5.61
CA VAL A 70 5.24 5.86 -4.77
C VAL A 70 4.07 4.87 -4.81
N LYS A 71 3.56 4.50 -3.64
CA LYS A 71 2.42 3.58 -3.46
C LYS A 71 1.57 4.03 -2.29
N ARG A 72 0.39 3.41 -2.13
CA ARG A 72 -0.46 3.58 -0.95
C ARG A 72 -0.23 2.45 0.04
N LEU A 73 -0.11 2.80 1.31
CA LEU A 73 -0.01 1.85 2.42
C LEU A 73 -1.40 1.28 2.72
N ILE A 74 -1.61 0.01 2.42
CA ILE A 74 -2.90 -0.67 2.56
C ILE A 74 -3.01 -1.39 3.89
N ALA A 75 -1.91 -2.03 4.31
CA ALA A 75 -1.88 -2.74 5.59
C ALA A 75 -0.49 -2.69 6.21
N GLN A 76 -0.46 -2.72 7.54
CA GLN A 76 0.75 -2.80 8.35
C GLN A 76 0.96 -4.24 8.86
N GLU A 77 2.03 -4.44 9.62
CA GLU A 77 2.32 -5.73 10.24
C GLU A 77 1.14 -6.25 11.06
N HIS A 78 1.00 -7.58 11.11
CA HIS A 78 -0.05 -8.30 11.82
C HIS A 78 -1.48 -8.12 11.26
N GLU A 79 -1.67 -7.36 10.17
CA GLU A 79 -2.96 -7.25 9.49
C GLU A 79 -3.13 -8.34 8.43
N VAL A 80 -4.38 -8.62 8.09
CA VAL A 80 -4.73 -9.57 7.02
C VAL A 80 -5.23 -8.80 5.81
N VAL A 81 -4.64 -9.07 4.66
CA VAL A 81 -5.03 -8.49 3.37
C VAL A 81 -5.72 -9.53 2.52
N ARG A 82 -6.83 -9.17 1.90
CA ARG A 82 -7.49 -10.01 0.92
C ARG A 82 -6.89 -9.78 -0.46
N THR A 83 -6.31 -10.82 -1.03
CA THR A 83 -5.74 -10.78 -2.38
C THR A 83 -6.59 -11.58 -3.36
N PRO A 84 -6.72 -11.15 -4.62
CA PRO A 84 -7.51 -11.87 -5.63
C PRO A 84 -7.00 -13.29 -5.89
N ASN A 85 -5.70 -13.51 -5.76
CA ASN A 85 -5.05 -14.75 -6.19
C ASN A 85 -4.89 -15.78 -5.05
N THR A 86 -4.68 -15.33 -3.81
CA THR A 86 -4.33 -16.21 -2.67
C THR A 86 -5.35 -16.16 -1.54
N GLY A 87 -6.44 -15.40 -1.70
CA GLY A 87 -7.44 -15.23 -0.66
C GLY A 87 -6.95 -14.29 0.45
N HIS A 88 -6.77 -14.79 1.65
CA HIS A 88 -6.29 -14.00 2.80
C HIS A 88 -4.78 -14.19 2.97
N LEU A 89 -4.05 -13.08 3.05
CA LEU A 89 -2.61 -13.06 3.31
C LEU A 89 -2.34 -12.27 4.58
N PHE A 90 -1.60 -12.86 5.49
CA PHE A 90 -1.13 -12.20 6.71
C PHE A 90 0.16 -11.42 6.44
N VAL A 91 0.19 -10.17 6.87
CA VAL A 91 1.40 -9.33 6.77
C VAL A 91 2.32 -9.66 7.93
N PRO A 92 3.54 -10.17 7.67
CA PRO A 92 4.48 -10.54 8.71
C PRO A 92 4.97 -9.33 9.52
N GLU A 93 5.51 -9.59 10.72
CA GLU A 93 6.19 -8.58 11.53
C GLU A 93 7.30 -7.87 10.74
N GLY A 94 7.43 -6.56 10.92
CA GLY A 94 8.41 -5.72 10.20
C GLY A 94 8.11 -5.51 8.72
N HIS A 95 6.93 -5.90 8.23
CA HIS A 95 6.51 -5.73 6.83
C HIS A 95 5.24 -4.90 6.72
N CYS A 96 4.98 -4.43 5.52
CA CYS A 96 3.76 -3.74 5.16
C CYS A 96 3.26 -4.19 3.79
N TRP A 97 2.02 -3.86 3.48
CA TRP A 97 1.40 -4.11 2.19
C TRP A 97 1.10 -2.79 1.49
N VAL A 98 1.62 -2.63 0.28
CA VAL A 98 1.47 -1.40 -0.50
C VAL A 98 0.86 -1.70 -1.86
N GLU A 99 -0.02 -0.82 -2.32
CA GLU A 99 -0.65 -0.93 -3.64
C GLU A 99 -0.63 0.41 -4.37
N GLY A 100 -0.65 0.33 -5.70
CA GLY A 100 -0.90 1.51 -6.51
C GLY A 100 -2.39 1.72 -6.73
N ASP A 101 -2.82 2.98 -6.74
CA ASP A 101 -4.23 3.36 -6.96
C ASP A 101 -4.73 2.91 -8.34
N ASN A 102 -3.82 2.79 -9.32
CA ASN A 102 -4.12 2.19 -10.62
C ASN A 102 -3.74 0.71 -10.65
N GLY A 103 -4.64 -0.13 -10.22
CA GLY A 103 -4.41 -1.58 -10.13
C GLY A 103 -4.02 -2.28 -11.44
N LYS A 104 -4.35 -1.69 -12.60
CA LYS A 104 -4.02 -2.25 -13.91
C LYS A 104 -2.60 -1.93 -14.36
N LEU A 105 -2.04 -0.82 -13.90
CA LEU A 105 -0.74 -0.30 -14.31
C LEU A 105 0.28 -0.29 -13.17
N SER A 106 -0.05 -0.89 -12.04
CA SER A 106 0.82 -0.95 -10.87
C SER A 106 1.44 -2.32 -10.72
N VAL A 107 2.76 -2.34 -10.58
CA VAL A 107 3.50 -3.46 -10.00
C VAL A 107 3.71 -3.11 -8.52
N ASP A 108 3.14 -3.91 -7.63
CA ASP A 108 3.07 -3.62 -6.19
C ASP A 108 2.98 -4.93 -5.39
N SER A 109 2.58 -4.87 -4.12
CA SER A 109 2.53 -6.04 -3.24
C SER A 109 1.67 -7.19 -3.78
N ARG A 110 0.73 -6.92 -4.69
CA ARG A 110 -0.01 -8.00 -5.39
C ARG A 110 0.89 -8.86 -6.27
N ALA A 111 2.03 -8.32 -6.72
CA ALA A 111 3.01 -9.01 -7.55
C ALA A 111 4.21 -9.52 -6.74
N PHE A 112 4.77 -8.71 -5.85
CA PHE A 112 6.01 -9.06 -5.13
C PHE A 112 5.80 -9.43 -3.64
N GLY A 113 4.57 -9.34 -3.13
CA GLY A 113 4.26 -9.69 -1.74
C GLY A 113 4.50 -8.55 -0.73
N PRO A 114 4.48 -8.86 0.58
CA PRO A 114 4.74 -7.89 1.64
C PRO A 114 6.13 -7.30 1.52
N VAL A 115 6.26 -6.00 1.80
CA VAL A 115 7.51 -5.24 1.70
C VAL A 115 8.05 -4.98 3.08
N PRO A 116 9.37 -5.17 3.34
CA PRO A 116 9.99 -4.76 4.59
C PRO A 116 9.73 -3.29 4.89
N ALA A 117 9.23 -2.98 6.08
CA ALA A 117 8.92 -1.60 6.49
C ALA A 117 10.15 -0.68 6.46
N GLY A 118 11.36 -1.25 6.59
CA GLY A 118 12.62 -0.50 6.44
C GLY A 118 12.88 0.05 5.03
N LEU A 119 12.13 -0.36 4.01
CA LEU A 119 12.20 0.22 2.66
C LEU A 119 11.34 1.48 2.50
N LEU A 120 10.50 1.81 3.47
CA LEU A 120 9.71 3.04 3.47
C LEU A 120 10.61 4.23 3.74
N GLU A 121 10.66 5.19 2.82
CA GLU A 121 11.52 6.38 2.87
C GLU A 121 10.79 7.61 3.43
N GLY A 122 9.45 7.67 3.29
CA GLY A 122 8.68 8.80 3.79
C GLY A 122 7.21 8.83 3.37
N LEU A 123 6.51 9.81 3.93
CA LEU A 123 5.10 10.13 3.68
C LEU A 123 4.98 11.21 2.62
N VAL A 124 4.18 11.00 1.62
CA VAL A 124 3.84 12.01 0.61
C VAL A 124 2.71 12.89 1.15
N LEU A 125 3.03 14.15 1.46
CA LEU A 125 2.10 15.07 2.09
C LEU A 125 1.20 15.82 1.11
N SER A 126 1.78 16.27 0.00
CA SER A 126 1.08 17.15 -0.93
C SER A 126 1.65 17.09 -2.33
N VAL A 127 0.83 17.43 -3.31
CA VAL A 127 1.28 17.82 -4.64
C VAL A 127 1.60 19.32 -4.57
N VAL A 128 2.82 19.72 -4.95
CA VAL A 128 3.27 21.12 -4.94
C VAL A 128 3.36 21.72 -6.33
N TRP A 129 3.46 20.91 -7.35
CA TRP A 129 3.48 21.31 -8.74
C TRP A 129 2.81 20.24 -9.61
N PRO A 130 2.09 20.61 -10.67
CA PRO A 130 1.82 21.98 -11.16
C PRO A 130 0.87 22.73 -10.22
N ILE A 131 0.98 24.07 -10.19
CA ILE A 131 0.29 24.91 -9.19
C ILE A 131 -1.24 24.74 -9.20
N TRP A 132 -1.84 24.46 -10.36
CA TRP A 132 -3.29 24.22 -10.48
C TRP A 132 -3.73 22.84 -9.98
N ARG A 133 -2.79 21.96 -9.65
CA ARG A 133 -3.04 20.66 -8.99
C ARG A 133 -2.50 20.60 -7.57
N ALA A 134 -1.90 21.71 -7.09
CA ALA A 134 -1.34 21.77 -5.76
C ALA A 134 -2.45 21.51 -4.72
N ARG A 135 -2.27 20.46 -3.91
CA ARG A 135 -3.21 20.06 -2.86
C ARG A 135 -2.52 19.20 -1.82
N TRP A 136 -3.06 19.20 -0.61
CA TRP A 136 -2.72 18.20 0.40
C TRP A 136 -3.31 16.84 -0.01
N LEU A 137 -2.55 15.81 0.25
CA LEU A 137 -3.01 14.43 0.05
C LEU A 137 -3.46 13.95 1.43
N GLU A 138 -4.77 13.97 1.64
CA GLU A 138 -5.37 13.50 2.86
C GLU A 138 -5.44 11.96 2.86
N GLU A 139 -5.72 11.38 4.05
CA GLU A 139 -5.82 9.93 4.27
C GLU A 139 -6.96 9.25 3.48
N ASP A 140 -7.76 10.03 2.74
CA ASP A 140 -8.85 9.54 1.89
C ASP A 140 -8.30 8.83 0.65
N GLY A 141 -7.83 7.60 0.87
CA GLY A 141 -7.70 6.67 -0.23
C GLY A 141 -9.05 6.50 -0.94
N PRO A 142 -9.06 6.11 -2.25
CA PRO A 142 -10.30 5.66 -2.86
C PRO A 142 -10.91 4.66 -1.88
N GLU A 143 -12.21 4.83 -1.64
CA GLU A 143 -12.99 3.97 -0.75
C GLU A 143 -12.85 2.54 -1.27
N SER A 144 -11.72 1.92 -0.91
CA SER A 144 -11.48 0.51 -1.17
C SER A 144 -12.63 -0.19 -0.47
N PRO A 145 -13.36 -1.09 -1.13
CA PRO A 145 -14.36 -1.87 -0.43
C PRO A 145 -13.68 -2.39 0.82
N PRO A 146 -14.35 -2.34 1.99
CA PRO A 146 -13.70 -2.62 3.26
C PRO A 146 -12.97 -3.95 3.14
N LEU A 147 -11.65 -3.87 3.00
CA LEU A 147 -10.80 -5.02 3.16
C LEU A 147 -11.07 -5.46 4.58
N LEU A 148 -11.63 -6.65 4.75
CA LEU A 148 -11.87 -7.22 6.06
C LEU A 148 -10.51 -7.32 6.74
N THR A 149 -10.14 -6.28 7.47
CA THR A 149 -8.99 -6.31 8.37
C THR A 149 -9.43 -7.11 9.58
N GLU A 150 -9.24 -8.42 9.49
CA GLU A 150 -9.38 -9.27 10.65
C GLU A 150 -8.15 -9.05 11.54
N THR A 151 -8.36 -8.47 12.69
CA THR A 151 -7.35 -8.36 13.74
C THR A 151 -6.93 -9.78 14.16
N GLY A 152 -5.65 -9.95 14.56
CA GLY A 152 -5.10 -11.28 14.89
C GLY A 152 -5.91 -12.13 15.87
N GLU A 153 -6.82 -11.55 16.65
CA GLU A 153 -7.75 -12.25 17.54
C GLU A 153 -8.82 -13.06 16.79
N ASP A 154 -9.29 -12.56 15.64
CA ASP A 154 -10.27 -13.27 14.82
C ASP A 154 -9.65 -14.49 14.14
N ARG A 155 -8.35 -14.44 13.87
CA ARG A 155 -7.60 -15.56 13.29
C ARG A 155 -7.53 -16.77 14.21
N MET A 156 -7.42 -16.55 15.52
CA MET A 156 -7.41 -17.63 16.51
C MET A 156 -8.77 -18.32 16.58
N ARG A 157 -9.87 -17.56 16.42
CA ARG A 157 -11.23 -18.11 16.33
C ARG A 157 -11.43 -18.99 15.09
N VAL A 158 -10.99 -18.51 13.91
CA VAL A 158 -11.14 -19.27 12.66
C VAL A 158 -10.33 -20.56 12.69
N MET A 159 -9.09 -20.55 13.22
CA MET A 159 -8.28 -21.76 13.37
C MET A 159 -8.90 -22.75 14.37
N VAL A 160 -9.44 -22.28 15.49
CA VAL A 160 -10.09 -23.12 16.47
C VAL A 160 -11.36 -23.76 15.91
N THR A 161 -12.12 -23.01 15.11
CA THR A 161 -13.37 -23.53 14.51
C THR A 161 -13.10 -24.52 13.38
N SER A 162 -12.01 -24.36 12.62
CA SER A 162 -11.65 -25.32 11.56
C SER A 162 -11.10 -26.65 12.08
N HIS A 163 -10.59 -26.70 13.32
CA HIS A 163 -10.16 -27.93 13.99
C HIS A 163 -11.29 -28.66 14.73
N LEU A 164 -12.45 -28.03 14.85
CA LEU A 164 -13.64 -28.58 15.49
C LEU A 164 -14.75 -28.96 14.49
N ALA A 165 -14.39 -29.24 13.24
CA ALA A 165 -15.33 -29.89 12.33
C ALA A 165 -15.68 -31.27 12.92
N PRO A 166 -16.98 -31.57 13.09
CA PRO A 166 -17.41 -32.82 13.75
C PRO A 166 -16.90 -33.99 12.93
N GLY A 167 -16.17 -34.84 13.64
CA GLY A 167 -15.67 -36.09 13.10
C GLY A 167 -16.82 -36.92 12.53
N THR A 168 -16.52 -37.57 11.42
CA THR A 168 -17.24 -38.67 10.83
C THR A 168 -17.79 -39.61 11.89
N ALA A 169 -19.12 -39.74 11.88
CA ALA A 169 -19.79 -40.80 12.59
C ALA A 169 -19.18 -42.14 12.15
N ILE A 170 -18.67 -42.89 13.11
CA ILE A 170 -18.31 -44.28 12.93
C ILE A 170 -19.66 -45.03 12.89
N GLU A 171 -20.04 -45.54 11.74
CA GLU A 171 -21.12 -46.54 11.64
C GLU A 171 -20.59 -47.79 12.32
N GLU A 172 -21.18 -48.11 13.47
CA GLU A 172 -21.06 -49.44 14.09
C GLU A 172 -21.95 -50.37 13.28
N ASP A 173 -21.33 -51.22 12.47
CA ASP A 173 -21.99 -52.38 11.90
C ASP A 173 -22.27 -53.39 13.05
N GLU A 174 -23.51 -53.43 13.49
CA GLU A 174 -24.04 -54.56 14.24
C GLU A 174 -24.22 -55.71 13.25
N ASP A 175 -23.28 -56.66 13.24
CA ASP A 175 -23.54 -57.98 12.69
C ASP A 175 -24.07 -58.88 13.84
N ASP A 176 -25.36 -59.16 13.73
CA ASP A 176 -26.03 -60.22 14.45
C ASP A 176 -25.72 -61.63 13.84
N GLU A 177 -25.35 -62.58 14.69
CA GLU A 177 -25.30 -64.03 14.54
C GLU A 177 -24.32 -64.66 13.56
#